data_d14b0dca54aa42cbb877932a7af7be48
#
_entry.id   d14b0dca54aa42cbb877932a7af7be48
#
_cell.length_a   1.000
_cell.length_b   1.000
_cell.length_c   1.000
_cell.angle_alpha   90.00
_cell.angle_beta   90.00
_cell.angle_gamma   90.00
#
_symmetry.space_group_name_H-M   'P 1'
#
loop_
_entity.id
_entity.type
_entity.pdbx_description
1 polymer ?
#
loop_
_entity_poly.entity_id
_entity_poly.type
_entity_poly.pdbx_seq_one_letter_code
_entity_poly.pdbx_strand_id
1 'polypeptide(L)'
;MTKIAKPAARPVDPRFSAGPTRKRPGWSLDALSGAALGRSHRSALGKAKLKELIDLSREILGLPDDYHIGIVPASDTGAVEMAMWSLLGERGVDVAAWENFGQAWVTDADKQLPLKDLRLLTADYGELPDLNQYSGDRDLVFTANGTTSGVKVADYSFIPDDREGLTICDATSAVFAQDLPWNKLDVVTYSWQKVMGGEAAHGMLILSPRAVARLESYTPSWPLPKIFRLTKGGKLNAGIFVGSTINTPSMLCVEDHLDALKWAKSNGGLQFLHERADANAKVIWDWLETRDWIDNLCRVPEQRSNTGVCLKITDPRIAALPKDEQAAFAKSIVALLGDENVALDFGAYRTAPPGFRLWVSGLTETLDVKAVLPWLDWAFETKIAEITNA
;
A
#
# COMPACT_ATOMS: atom_id res chain seq x y z
N MET A 1 -36.20 -18.39 4.39
CA MET A 1 -34.74 -18.42 4.17
C MET A 1 -34.10 -19.55 4.99
N THR A 2 -33.30 -20.39 4.40
CA THR A 2 -32.63 -21.49 5.13
C THR A 2 -31.55 -20.84 6.01
N LYS A 3 -31.69 -20.95 7.33
CA LYS A 3 -30.71 -20.35 8.27
C LYS A 3 -29.34 -20.97 8.04
N ILE A 4 -28.36 -20.19 7.62
CA ILE A 4 -26.99 -20.68 7.47
C ILE A 4 -26.46 -21.03 8.87
N ALA A 5 -25.95 -22.27 9.01
CA ALA A 5 -25.36 -22.69 10.28
C ALA A 5 -24.06 -21.92 10.54
N LYS A 6 -23.82 -21.58 11.81
CA LYS A 6 -22.58 -20.95 12.23
C LYS A 6 -21.39 -21.84 11.87
N PRO A 7 -20.34 -21.34 11.13
CA PRO A 7 -19.22 -22.15 10.73
C PRO A 7 -18.41 -22.66 11.92
N ALA A 8 -17.87 -23.88 11.81
CA ALA A 8 -17.00 -24.47 12.84
C ALA A 8 -15.53 -24.11 12.63
N ALA A 9 -15.05 -24.08 11.36
CA ALA A 9 -13.68 -23.74 11.03
C ALA A 9 -13.42 -22.24 11.22
N ARG A 10 -12.31 -21.89 11.84
CA ARG A 10 -11.91 -20.50 12.09
C ARG A 10 -10.56 -20.21 11.45
N PRO A 11 -10.27 -18.97 11.02
CA PRO A 11 -8.91 -18.55 10.71
C PRO A 11 -8.01 -18.77 11.92
N VAL A 12 -6.78 -19.23 11.68
CA VAL A 12 -5.75 -19.34 12.72
C VAL A 12 -5.29 -17.93 13.13
N ASP A 13 -5.14 -17.05 12.13
CA ASP A 13 -4.87 -15.64 12.36
C ASP A 13 -6.04 -14.79 11.84
N PRO A 14 -6.86 -14.18 12.73
CA PRO A 14 -8.05 -13.42 12.35
C PRO A 14 -7.75 -11.99 11.86
N ARG A 15 -6.48 -11.55 11.80
CA ARG A 15 -6.09 -10.18 11.45
C ARG A 15 -6.12 -9.97 9.94
N PHE A 16 -7.04 -9.16 9.45
CA PHE A 16 -7.18 -8.76 8.04
C PHE A 16 -6.98 -7.25 7.85
N SER A 17 -6.27 -6.59 8.78
CA SER A 17 -5.93 -5.17 8.72
C SER A 17 -5.11 -4.83 7.49
N ALA A 18 -5.45 -3.72 6.84
CA ALA A 18 -4.70 -3.19 5.70
C ALA A 18 -3.54 -2.23 6.10
N GLY A 19 -3.16 -2.20 7.37
CA GLY A 19 -2.00 -1.44 7.82
C GLY A 19 -2.12 -0.88 9.23
N PRO A 20 -1.26 -1.32 10.15
CA PRO A 20 -0.29 -2.40 9.95
C PRO A 20 -0.94 -3.72 9.59
N THR A 21 -0.23 -4.54 8.82
CA THR A 21 -0.69 -5.86 8.44
C THR A 21 -0.11 -6.93 9.38
N ARG A 22 -0.57 -8.18 9.26
CA ARG A 22 0.00 -9.29 10.03
C ARG A 22 1.47 -9.51 9.72
N LYS A 23 2.20 -10.07 10.67
CA LYS A 23 3.59 -10.52 10.50
C LYS A 23 3.65 -11.77 9.59
N ARG A 24 4.86 -12.09 9.11
CA ARG A 24 5.09 -13.31 8.35
C ARG A 24 4.66 -14.58 9.11
N PRO A 25 4.29 -15.65 8.43
CA PRO A 25 4.01 -16.92 9.08
C PRO A 25 5.13 -17.37 10.02
N GLY A 26 4.76 -17.87 11.20
CA GLY A 26 5.70 -18.32 12.22
C GLY A 26 6.51 -17.21 12.92
N TRP A 27 6.20 -15.94 12.70
CA TRP A 27 6.84 -14.85 13.43
C TRP A 27 6.45 -14.87 14.93
N SER A 28 7.44 -14.64 15.78
CA SER A 28 7.25 -14.36 17.21
C SER A 28 8.26 -13.31 17.65
N LEU A 29 8.11 -12.79 18.86
CA LEU A 29 9.07 -11.84 19.42
C LEU A 29 10.49 -12.40 19.50
N ASP A 30 10.67 -13.73 19.52
CA ASP A 30 11.97 -14.39 19.51
C ASP A 30 12.77 -14.06 18.23
N ALA A 31 12.11 -13.73 17.14
CA ALA A 31 12.78 -13.27 15.91
C ALA A 31 13.62 -12.00 16.14
N LEU A 32 13.30 -11.23 17.18
CA LEU A 32 13.98 -9.99 17.53
C LEU A 32 14.94 -10.15 18.72
N SER A 33 15.17 -11.35 19.23
CA SER A 33 16.00 -11.60 20.42
C SER A 33 17.46 -11.15 20.24
N GLY A 34 17.99 -11.15 19.01
CA GLY A 34 19.31 -10.68 18.64
C GLY A 34 19.37 -9.24 18.13
N ALA A 35 18.27 -8.48 18.24
CA ALA A 35 18.18 -7.13 17.67
C ALA A 35 19.19 -6.15 18.32
N ALA A 36 19.77 -5.27 17.51
CA ALA A 36 20.77 -4.28 17.93
C ALA A 36 20.16 -3.09 18.71
N LEU A 37 19.32 -3.38 19.71
CA LEU A 37 18.61 -2.36 20.49
C LEU A 37 19.57 -1.64 21.46
N GLY A 38 19.32 -0.36 21.69
CA GLY A 38 20.15 0.48 22.55
C GLY A 38 21.56 0.76 22.00
N ARG A 39 21.85 0.32 20.76
CA ARG A 39 23.11 0.59 20.07
C ARG A 39 22.96 1.79 19.13
N SER A 40 24.03 2.57 18.99
CA SER A 40 24.02 3.67 18.02
C SER A 40 23.85 3.13 16.60
N HIS A 41 22.87 3.68 15.85
CA HIS A 41 22.70 3.41 14.42
C HIS A 41 23.93 3.85 13.58
N ARG A 42 24.82 4.70 14.15
CA ARG A 42 26.09 5.15 13.53
C ARG A 42 27.27 4.24 13.87
N SER A 43 27.11 3.27 14.78
CA SER A 43 28.12 2.24 15.01
C SER A 43 28.30 1.36 13.78
N ALA A 44 29.41 0.61 13.70
CA ALA A 44 29.63 -0.33 12.61
C ALA A 44 28.47 -1.34 12.49
N LEU A 45 27.97 -1.87 13.61
CA LEU A 45 26.82 -2.78 13.65
C LEU A 45 25.54 -2.11 13.15
N GLY A 46 25.21 -0.90 13.64
CA GLY A 46 24.01 -0.19 13.20
C GLY A 46 24.02 0.12 11.71
N LYS A 47 25.13 0.62 11.19
CA LYS A 47 25.31 0.87 9.76
C LYS A 47 25.21 -0.40 8.91
N ALA A 48 25.77 -1.52 9.39
CA ALA A 48 25.68 -2.80 8.69
C ALA A 48 24.23 -3.28 8.58
N LYS A 49 23.44 -3.14 9.63
CA LYS A 49 22.00 -3.50 9.61
C LYS A 49 21.18 -2.64 8.66
N LEU A 50 21.40 -1.31 8.68
CA LEU A 50 20.70 -0.39 7.77
C LEU A 50 21.08 -0.67 6.30
N LYS A 51 22.38 -0.94 6.04
CA LYS A 51 22.83 -1.32 4.70
C LYS A 51 22.28 -2.68 4.27
N GLU A 52 22.26 -3.68 5.14
CA GLU A 52 21.70 -5.00 4.87
C GLU A 52 20.22 -4.90 4.45
N LEU A 53 19.43 -4.06 5.13
CA LEU A 53 18.04 -3.81 4.77
C LEU A 53 17.91 -3.22 3.38
N ILE A 54 18.71 -2.21 3.06
CA ILE A 54 18.75 -1.58 1.74
C ILE A 54 19.14 -2.59 0.66
N ASP A 55 20.20 -3.36 0.89
CA ASP A 55 20.72 -4.34 -0.07
C ASP A 55 19.71 -5.48 -0.33
N LEU A 56 19.08 -6.02 0.73
CA LEU A 56 18.04 -7.05 0.60
C LEU A 56 16.80 -6.53 -0.10
N SER A 57 16.38 -5.31 0.19
CA SER A 57 15.24 -4.69 -0.50
C SER A 57 15.54 -4.54 -2.01
N ARG A 58 16.73 -4.04 -2.36
CA ARG A 58 17.19 -3.94 -3.75
C ARG A 58 17.17 -5.30 -4.45
N GLU A 59 17.75 -6.31 -3.81
CA GLU A 59 17.88 -7.65 -4.36
C GLU A 59 16.51 -8.29 -4.61
N ILE A 60 15.62 -8.28 -3.61
CA ILE A 60 14.30 -8.89 -3.72
C ILE A 60 13.44 -8.18 -4.77
N LEU A 61 13.50 -6.85 -4.83
CA LEU A 61 12.74 -6.06 -5.80
C LEU A 61 13.34 -6.11 -7.22
N GLY A 62 14.54 -6.63 -7.39
CA GLY A 62 15.22 -6.67 -8.69
C GLY A 62 15.46 -5.26 -9.26
N LEU A 63 15.83 -4.28 -8.40
CA LEU A 63 16.05 -2.92 -8.84
C LEU A 63 17.25 -2.83 -9.81
N PRO A 64 17.17 -2.03 -10.90
CA PRO A 64 18.32 -1.74 -11.75
C PRO A 64 19.49 -1.18 -10.94
N ASP A 65 20.72 -1.46 -11.38
CA ASP A 65 21.95 -1.11 -10.65
C ASP A 65 22.14 0.41 -10.46
N ASP A 66 21.63 1.21 -11.39
CA ASP A 66 21.72 2.66 -11.41
C ASP A 66 20.60 3.37 -10.62
N TYR A 67 19.64 2.59 -10.04
CA TYR A 67 18.63 3.15 -9.14
C TYR A 67 19.18 3.25 -7.72
N HIS A 68 18.73 4.24 -6.99
CA HIS A 68 19.03 4.41 -5.57
C HIS A 68 17.83 4.00 -4.72
N ILE A 69 18.07 3.30 -3.60
CA ILE A 69 17.03 2.99 -2.60
C ILE A 69 17.55 3.37 -1.22
N GLY A 70 16.75 4.09 -0.43
CA GLY A 70 17.17 4.59 0.88
C GLY A 70 16.03 4.61 1.89
N ILE A 71 16.41 4.60 3.18
CA ILE A 71 15.48 4.69 4.32
C ILE A 71 15.29 6.16 4.65
N VAL A 72 14.02 6.60 4.68
CA VAL A 72 13.61 7.98 4.96
C VAL A 72 12.60 8.04 6.12
N PRO A 73 12.43 9.21 6.79
CA PRO A 73 11.54 9.31 7.95
C PRO A 73 10.06 9.32 7.57
N ALA A 74 9.20 9.09 8.58
CA ALA A 74 7.76 9.33 8.60
C ALA A 74 6.92 8.46 7.66
N SER A 75 7.28 7.17 7.55
CA SER A 75 6.59 6.19 6.71
C SER A 75 6.50 6.62 5.24
N ASP A 76 5.53 6.11 4.50
CA ASP A 76 5.34 6.50 3.12
C ASP A 76 4.88 7.96 2.98
N THR A 77 4.10 8.47 3.92
CA THR A 77 3.70 9.89 3.92
C THR A 77 4.92 10.80 3.79
N GLY A 78 5.94 10.59 4.63
CA GLY A 78 7.17 11.37 4.54
C GLY A 78 7.98 11.12 3.26
N ALA A 79 7.93 9.90 2.70
CA ALA A 79 8.64 9.57 1.47
C ALA A 79 8.01 10.26 0.24
N VAL A 80 6.67 10.22 0.13
CA VAL A 80 5.95 10.89 -0.96
C VAL A 80 6.09 12.41 -0.85
N GLU A 81 5.83 12.99 0.34
CA GLU A 81 6.00 14.43 0.54
C GLU A 81 7.45 14.87 0.24
N MET A 82 8.45 14.11 0.68
CA MET A 82 9.85 14.39 0.37
C MET A 82 10.10 14.41 -1.15
N ALA A 83 9.54 13.48 -1.89
CA ALA A 83 9.64 13.45 -3.35
C ALA A 83 8.93 14.64 -3.99
N MET A 84 7.68 14.91 -3.60
CA MET A 84 6.88 16.01 -4.14
C MET A 84 7.54 17.37 -3.87
N TRP A 85 7.95 17.64 -2.62
CA TRP A 85 8.59 18.91 -2.24
C TRP A 85 9.96 19.12 -2.90
N SER A 86 10.68 18.03 -3.17
CA SER A 86 12.05 18.15 -3.72
C SER A 86 12.11 18.17 -5.25
N LEU A 87 11.12 17.61 -5.95
CA LEU A 87 11.21 17.35 -7.38
C LEU A 87 10.18 18.12 -8.23
N LEU A 88 9.01 18.47 -7.66
CA LEU A 88 7.95 19.14 -8.41
C LEU A 88 8.20 20.64 -8.59
N GLY A 89 7.55 21.23 -9.61
CA GLY A 89 7.52 22.68 -9.87
C GLY A 89 8.45 23.14 -10.99
N GLU A 90 9.28 22.29 -11.55
CA GLU A 90 10.03 22.59 -12.77
C GLU A 90 9.11 22.50 -14.02
N ARG A 91 8.15 21.58 -13.97
CA ARG A 91 7.17 21.33 -15.03
C ARG A 91 5.76 21.43 -14.48
N GLY A 92 4.76 21.43 -15.36
CA GLY A 92 3.37 21.18 -14.99
C GLY A 92 3.24 19.82 -14.29
N VAL A 93 2.26 19.68 -13.43
CA VAL A 93 2.07 18.49 -12.60
C VAL A 93 0.68 17.91 -12.83
N ASP A 94 0.63 16.60 -13.07
CA ASP A 94 -0.59 15.81 -13.04
C ASP A 94 -0.63 15.02 -11.73
N VAL A 95 -1.76 15.02 -11.03
CA VAL A 95 -1.96 14.16 -9.86
C VAL A 95 -3.17 13.26 -10.11
N ALA A 96 -2.93 11.96 -10.12
CA ALA A 96 -4.00 10.98 -10.30
C ALA A 96 -4.45 10.40 -8.95
N ALA A 97 -5.77 10.44 -8.69
CA ALA A 97 -6.34 9.98 -7.43
C ALA A 97 -7.72 9.34 -7.62
N TRP A 98 -7.95 8.19 -6.96
CA TRP A 98 -9.22 7.44 -6.96
C TRP A 98 -9.56 6.82 -5.59
N GLU A 99 -8.91 7.32 -4.55
CA GLU A 99 -9.13 6.89 -3.17
C GLU A 99 -8.48 7.86 -2.17
N ASN A 100 -8.61 7.59 -0.88
CA ASN A 100 -8.25 8.51 0.18
C ASN A 100 -6.77 8.94 0.20
N PHE A 101 -5.82 8.02 -0.05
CA PHE A 101 -4.39 8.36 0.01
C PHE A 101 -3.97 9.19 -1.21
N GLY A 102 -4.41 8.79 -2.41
CA GLY A 102 -4.22 9.62 -3.60
C GLY A 102 -4.83 11.02 -3.44
N GLN A 103 -5.99 11.12 -2.77
CA GLN A 103 -6.60 12.43 -2.47
C GLN A 103 -5.78 13.26 -1.47
N ALA A 104 -4.98 12.64 -0.59
CA ALA A 104 -4.03 13.37 0.24
C ALA A 104 -2.94 14.03 -0.62
N TRP A 105 -2.40 13.30 -1.60
CA TRP A 105 -1.41 13.84 -2.55
C TRP A 105 -2.00 14.96 -3.43
N VAL A 106 -3.26 14.87 -3.81
CA VAL A 106 -3.99 15.99 -4.44
C VAL A 106 -4.03 17.20 -3.52
N THR A 107 -4.34 17.01 -2.23
CA THR A 107 -4.40 18.10 -1.26
C THR A 107 -3.05 18.78 -1.09
N ASP A 108 -1.96 18.01 -1.05
CA ASP A 108 -0.61 18.56 -0.95
C ASP A 108 -0.22 19.35 -2.20
N ALA A 109 -0.51 18.83 -3.38
CA ALA A 109 -0.23 19.50 -4.63
C ALA A 109 -1.04 20.78 -4.82
N ASP A 110 -2.33 20.79 -4.43
CA ASP A 110 -3.27 21.89 -4.66
C ASP A 110 -3.21 22.96 -3.54
N LYS A 111 -2.98 22.55 -2.28
CA LYS A 111 -3.11 23.45 -1.13
C LYS A 111 -1.80 23.80 -0.45
N GLN A 112 -0.77 22.95 -0.56
CA GLN A 112 0.47 23.12 0.19
C GLN A 112 1.64 23.54 -0.70
N LEU A 113 1.72 23.02 -1.93
CA LEU A 113 2.74 23.39 -2.89
C LEU A 113 2.27 24.56 -3.78
N PRO A 114 3.11 25.58 -4.00
CA PRO A 114 2.75 26.72 -4.86
C PRO A 114 2.93 26.37 -6.35
N LEU A 115 2.34 25.27 -6.78
CA LEU A 115 2.37 24.82 -8.18
C LEU A 115 1.55 25.77 -9.06
N LYS A 116 2.13 26.18 -10.19
CA LYS A 116 1.48 27.14 -11.11
C LYS A 116 0.60 26.46 -12.16
N ASP A 117 0.91 25.20 -12.47
CA ASP A 117 0.25 24.42 -13.50
C ASP A 117 -0.02 23.01 -12.95
N LEU A 118 -1.21 22.82 -12.41
CA LEU A 118 -1.68 21.58 -11.79
C LEU A 118 -2.90 21.06 -12.55
N ARG A 119 -2.91 19.77 -12.89
CA ARG A 119 -4.06 19.06 -13.43
C ARG A 119 -4.38 17.85 -12.58
N LEU A 120 -5.65 17.65 -12.28
CA LEU A 120 -6.14 16.54 -11.45
C LEU A 120 -6.83 15.51 -12.36
N LEU A 121 -6.40 14.26 -12.25
CA LEU A 121 -7.01 13.11 -12.91
C LEU A 121 -7.69 12.27 -11.81
N THR A 122 -9.00 12.43 -11.65
CA THR A 122 -9.73 11.81 -10.54
C THR A 122 -10.81 10.86 -11.00
N ALA A 123 -11.07 9.82 -10.20
CA ALA A 123 -12.20 8.92 -10.34
C ALA A 123 -12.82 8.62 -8.97
N ASP A 124 -14.02 8.06 -8.99
CA ASP A 124 -14.71 7.58 -7.80
C ASP A 124 -14.11 6.27 -7.26
N TYR A 125 -14.46 5.92 -6.04
CA TYR A 125 -14.08 4.63 -5.45
C TYR A 125 -14.53 3.46 -6.31
N GLY A 126 -13.60 2.53 -6.57
CA GLY A 126 -13.84 1.34 -7.40
C GLY A 126 -13.54 1.55 -8.88
N GLU A 127 -13.11 2.74 -9.28
CA GLU A 127 -12.79 3.10 -10.67
C GLU A 127 -11.37 3.69 -10.75
N LEU A 128 -10.71 3.55 -11.89
CA LEU A 128 -9.44 4.18 -12.21
C LEU A 128 -9.70 5.40 -13.10
N PRO A 129 -9.06 6.56 -12.87
CA PRO A 129 -9.17 7.68 -13.80
C PRO A 129 -8.57 7.33 -15.17
N ASP A 130 -8.95 8.05 -16.19
CA ASP A 130 -8.34 7.89 -17.52
C ASP A 130 -6.88 8.40 -17.49
N LEU A 131 -5.96 7.47 -17.23
CA LEU A 131 -4.53 7.75 -17.16
C LEU A 131 -3.90 8.05 -18.52
N ASN A 132 -4.59 7.73 -19.67
CA ASN A 132 -4.12 8.07 -21.00
C ASN A 132 -4.14 9.58 -21.28
N GLN A 133 -4.72 10.37 -20.40
CA GLN A 133 -4.61 11.83 -20.45
C GLN A 133 -3.19 12.33 -20.10
N TYR A 134 -2.36 11.51 -19.47
CA TYR A 134 -0.96 11.85 -19.22
C TYR A 134 -0.16 11.81 -20.53
N SER A 135 0.49 12.91 -20.87
CA SER A 135 1.18 13.10 -22.15
C SER A 135 2.72 12.95 -22.06
N GLY A 136 3.26 12.82 -20.86
CA GLY A 136 4.69 12.62 -20.64
C GLY A 136 5.55 13.90 -20.54
N ASP A 137 5.02 15.07 -20.89
CA ASP A 137 5.70 16.37 -20.79
C ASP A 137 5.57 17.01 -19.38
N ARG A 138 4.67 16.51 -18.56
CA ARG A 138 4.38 16.93 -17.19
C ARG A 138 4.92 15.92 -16.18
N ASP A 139 5.17 16.34 -14.93
CA ASP A 139 5.42 15.39 -13.85
C ASP A 139 4.08 14.73 -13.43
N LEU A 140 4.12 13.44 -13.11
CA LEU A 140 2.94 12.67 -12.70
C LEU A 140 3.11 12.15 -11.26
N VAL A 141 2.13 12.41 -10.40
CA VAL A 141 2.03 11.82 -9.05
C VAL A 141 0.82 10.88 -9.02
N PHE A 142 1.00 9.65 -8.58
CA PHE A 142 -0.09 8.66 -8.51
C PHE A 142 0.22 7.53 -7.54
N THR A 143 -0.79 6.76 -7.17
CA THR A 143 -0.65 5.51 -6.41
C THR A 143 -0.66 4.30 -7.34
N ALA A 144 0.22 3.32 -7.15
CA ALA A 144 0.17 2.07 -7.92
C ALA A 144 -1.07 1.24 -7.57
N ASN A 145 -1.51 1.31 -6.32
CA ASN A 145 -2.62 0.54 -5.79
C ASN A 145 -3.41 1.33 -4.74
N GLY A 146 -4.67 1.60 -5.03
CA GLY A 146 -5.58 2.28 -4.10
C GLY A 146 -6.03 1.37 -2.97
N THR A 147 -5.37 1.46 -1.82
CA THR A 147 -5.62 0.60 -0.64
C THR A 147 -7.07 0.67 -0.15
N THR A 148 -7.73 1.80 -0.30
CA THR A 148 -9.08 2.02 0.22
C THR A 148 -10.18 1.85 -0.82
N SER A 149 -9.82 1.74 -2.10
CA SER A 149 -10.74 1.49 -3.23
C SER A 149 -10.64 0.07 -3.80
N GLY A 150 -9.53 -0.65 -3.52
CA GLY A 150 -9.27 -1.96 -4.10
C GLY A 150 -8.97 -1.93 -5.60
N VAL A 151 -8.50 -0.78 -6.11
CA VAL A 151 -8.18 -0.57 -7.53
C VAL A 151 -6.69 -0.35 -7.72
N LYS A 152 -6.05 -1.16 -8.57
CA LYS A 152 -4.63 -1.04 -8.94
C LYS A 152 -4.47 -0.51 -10.36
N VAL A 153 -3.31 0.06 -10.64
CA VAL A 153 -2.84 0.29 -12.01
C VAL A 153 -2.42 -1.07 -12.58
N ALA A 154 -3.20 -1.59 -13.52
CA ALA A 154 -2.94 -2.91 -14.12
C ALA A 154 -1.96 -2.86 -15.28
N ASP A 155 -1.86 -1.72 -15.97
CA ASP A 155 -1.01 -1.49 -17.12
C ASP A 155 -0.39 -0.10 -17.04
N TYR A 156 0.90 -0.02 -17.26
CA TYR A 156 1.71 1.21 -17.23
C TYR A 156 2.07 1.72 -18.64
N SER A 157 1.43 1.22 -19.69
CA SER A 157 1.68 1.64 -21.08
C SER A 157 1.32 3.10 -21.33
N PHE A 158 0.45 3.68 -20.49
CA PHE A 158 0.11 5.12 -20.53
C PHE A 158 1.30 6.03 -20.20
N ILE A 159 2.39 5.51 -19.64
CA ILE A 159 3.62 6.26 -19.37
C ILE A 159 4.54 6.14 -20.60
N PRO A 160 4.75 7.21 -21.39
CA PRO A 160 5.63 7.17 -22.56
C PRO A 160 7.10 6.88 -22.17
N ASP A 161 7.83 6.19 -23.04
CA ASP A 161 9.26 5.90 -22.81
C ASP A 161 10.13 7.15 -23.00
N ASP A 162 9.71 8.03 -23.89
CA ASP A 162 10.38 9.30 -24.23
C ASP A 162 9.87 10.50 -23.42
N ARG A 163 9.18 10.24 -22.30
CA ARG A 163 8.65 11.28 -21.43
C ARG A 163 9.74 12.22 -20.93
N GLU A 164 9.39 13.50 -20.82
CA GLU A 164 10.25 14.54 -20.23
C GLU A 164 10.00 14.73 -18.73
N GLY A 165 8.74 14.58 -18.31
CA GLY A 165 8.33 14.65 -16.90
C GLY A 165 8.78 13.45 -16.09
N LEU A 166 8.75 13.58 -14.76
CA LEU A 166 9.01 12.49 -13.81
C LEU A 166 7.71 11.81 -13.40
N THR A 167 7.79 10.52 -13.12
CA THR A 167 6.72 9.76 -12.49
C THR A 167 7.05 9.50 -11.03
N ILE A 168 6.19 9.94 -10.11
CA ILE A 168 6.27 9.74 -8.65
C ILE A 168 5.13 8.82 -8.26
N CYS A 169 5.47 7.60 -7.85
CA CYS A 169 4.54 6.52 -7.58
C CYS A 169 4.58 6.11 -6.12
N ASP A 170 3.49 6.35 -5.38
CA ASP A 170 3.23 5.69 -4.10
C ASP A 170 2.87 4.23 -4.39
N ALA A 171 3.78 3.31 -4.05
CA ALA A 171 3.61 1.88 -4.23
C ALA A 171 3.44 1.12 -2.90
N THR A 172 3.09 1.83 -1.83
CA THR A 172 3.04 1.29 -0.46
C THR A 172 2.25 -0.01 -0.33
N SER A 173 1.14 -0.12 -1.03
CA SER A 173 0.31 -1.34 -1.00
C SER A 173 0.46 -2.23 -2.24
N ALA A 174 1.40 -1.89 -3.14
CA ALA A 174 1.70 -2.63 -4.36
C ALA A 174 3.04 -3.37 -4.28
N VAL A 175 4.09 -2.67 -3.81
CA VAL A 175 5.44 -3.22 -3.75
C VAL A 175 5.48 -4.55 -3.00
N PHE A 176 6.24 -5.50 -3.49
CA PHE A 176 6.29 -6.91 -3.05
C PHE A 176 5.04 -7.75 -3.33
N ALA A 177 4.00 -7.20 -3.99
CA ALA A 177 2.79 -7.96 -4.34
C ALA A 177 2.35 -7.78 -5.79
N GLN A 178 2.86 -6.77 -6.49
CA GLN A 178 2.51 -6.43 -7.87
C GLN A 178 3.77 -6.11 -8.66
N ASP A 179 3.76 -6.41 -9.95
CA ASP A 179 4.85 -6.03 -10.85
C ASP A 179 4.90 -4.51 -11.03
N LEU A 180 6.10 -3.96 -10.88
CA LEU A 180 6.38 -2.54 -11.09
C LEU A 180 7.41 -2.39 -12.20
N PRO A 181 7.07 -1.72 -13.32
CA PRO A 181 8.00 -1.52 -14.44
C PRO A 181 8.99 -0.40 -14.10
N TRP A 182 10.16 -0.75 -13.58
CA TRP A 182 11.16 0.22 -13.12
C TRP A 182 11.51 1.27 -14.17
N ASN A 183 11.61 0.90 -15.43
CA ASN A 183 11.88 1.84 -16.54
C ASN A 183 10.79 2.91 -16.76
N LYS A 184 9.59 2.71 -16.22
CA LYS A 184 8.47 3.67 -16.27
C LYS A 184 8.39 4.54 -15.01
N LEU A 185 9.08 4.19 -13.93
CA LEU A 185 8.92 4.80 -12.61
C LEU A 185 10.20 5.52 -12.19
N ASP A 186 10.14 6.85 -12.08
CA ASP A 186 11.30 7.66 -11.71
C ASP A 186 11.52 7.77 -10.20
N VAL A 187 10.41 7.84 -9.46
CA VAL A 187 10.39 7.78 -8.01
C VAL A 187 9.35 6.76 -7.57
N VAL A 188 9.76 5.84 -6.70
CA VAL A 188 8.83 4.92 -6.05
C VAL A 188 8.99 5.01 -4.55
N THR A 189 7.88 5.12 -3.85
CA THR A 189 7.85 5.18 -2.39
C THR A 189 7.05 4.02 -1.81
N TYR A 190 7.45 3.58 -0.62
CA TYR A 190 6.68 2.61 0.16
C TYR A 190 7.09 2.64 1.64
N SER A 191 6.31 1.98 2.47
CA SER A 191 6.61 1.78 3.88
C SER A 191 6.38 0.32 4.33
N TRP A 192 6.95 -0.04 5.48
CA TRP A 192 7.13 -1.43 5.86
C TRP A 192 5.88 -2.14 6.39
N GLN A 193 4.86 -1.40 6.83
CA GLN A 193 3.67 -1.93 7.50
C GLN A 193 2.63 -2.58 6.58
N LYS A 194 2.90 -2.70 5.28
CA LYS A 194 1.98 -3.29 4.30
C LYS A 194 2.39 -4.73 3.93
N VAL A 195 2.82 -4.98 2.69
CA VAL A 195 3.05 -6.33 2.18
C VAL A 195 4.05 -7.12 3.01
N MET A 196 5.07 -6.46 3.59
CA MET A 196 6.09 -7.13 4.39
C MET A 196 5.77 -7.20 5.90
N GLY A 197 4.62 -6.72 6.36
CA GLY A 197 4.14 -6.88 7.73
C GLY A 197 5.01 -6.26 8.82
N GLY A 198 5.88 -5.30 8.45
CA GLY A 198 6.69 -4.54 9.41
C GLY A 198 5.88 -3.51 10.17
N GLU A 199 6.54 -2.75 11.06
CA GLU A 199 5.97 -1.56 11.66
C GLU A 199 6.23 -0.33 10.79
N ALA A 200 5.34 0.68 10.81
CA ALA A 200 5.44 1.86 9.96
C ALA A 200 6.77 2.62 10.13
N ALA A 201 6.88 3.54 11.01
CA ALA A 201 8.04 4.36 11.37
C ALA A 201 8.85 4.97 10.22
N HIS A 202 9.21 4.19 9.19
CA HIS A 202 10.08 4.59 8.09
C HIS A 202 9.42 4.39 6.74
N GLY A 203 9.75 5.31 5.81
CA GLY A 203 9.52 5.17 4.39
C GLY A 203 10.77 4.65 3.67
N MET A 204 10.55 4.11 2.49
CA MET A 204 11.59 3.79 1.52
C MET A 204 11.42 4.69 0.31
N LEU A 205 12.51 5.25 -0.15
CA LEU A 205 12.56 6.11 -1.32
C LEU A 205 13.46 5.48 -2.37
N ILE A 206 12.91 5.21 -3.54
CA ILE A 206 13.62 4.70 -4.71
C ILE A 206 13.69 5.82 -5.74
N LEU A 207 14.87 6.09 -6.29
CA LEU A 207 15.12 7.13 -7.29
C LEU A 207 15.77 6.52 -8.53
N SER A 208 15.22 6.81 -9.70
CA SER A 208 15.85 6.55 -10.99
C SER A 208 17.00 7.54 -11.26
N PRO A 209 17.87 7.26 -12.24
CA PRO A 209 18.86 8.25 -12.72
C PRO A 209 18.22 9.58 -13.14
N ARG A 210 17.02 9.57 -13.71
CA ARG A 210 16.26 10.77 -14.11
C ARG A 210 15.86 11.62 -12.91
N ALA A 211 15.35 10.98 -11.84
CA ALA A 211 15.02 11.66 -10.61
C ALA A 211 16.25 12.27 -9.93
N VAL A 212 17.39 11.55 -9.96
CA VAL A 212 18.67 12.08 -9.46
C VAL A 212 19.12 13.28 -10.28
N ALA A 213 19.07 13.19 -11.61
CA ALA A 213 19.43 14.31 -12.49
C ALA A 213 18.56 15.56 -12.19
N ARG A 214 17.25 15.40 -11.96
CA ARG A 214 16.35 16.49 -11.57
C ARG A 214 16.75 17.09 -10.22
N LEU A 215 17.08 16.28 -9.21
CA LEU A 215 17.52 16.77 -7.89
C LEU A 215 18.81 17.59 -7.97
N GLU A 216 19.68 17.30 -8.94
CA GLU A 216 20.96 18.00 -9.11
C GLU A 216 20.87 19.23 -10.01
N SER A 217 19.88 19.32 -10.89
CA SER A 217 19.70 20.43 -11.83
C SER A 217 18.67 21.46 -11.40
N TYR A 218 17.70 21.06 -10.57
CA TYR A 218 16.58 21.89 -10.16
C TYR A 218 16.57 22.17 -8.66
N THR A 219 16.21 23.38 -8.28
CA THR A 219 15.96 23.78 -6.87
C THR A 219 14.56 24.37 -6.77
N PRO A 220 13.67 23.77 -5.96
CA PRO A 220 12.32 24.31 -5.73
C PRO A 220 12.34 25.76 -5.25
N SER A 221 11.34 26.56 -5.65
CA SER A 221 11.22 27.97 -5.24
C SER A 221 10.75 28.16 -3.79
N TRP A 222 10.35 27.07 -3.14
CA TRP A 222 9.91 27.04 -1.73
C TRP A 222 10.97 26.44 -0.82
N PRO A 223 10.96 26.77 0.48
CA PRO A 223 11.91 26.23 1.43
C PRO A 223 11.69 24.73 1.66
N LEU A 224 12.80 23.97 1.72
CA LEU A 224 12.77 22.56 2.08
C LEU A 224 13.11 22.37 3.56
N PRO A 225 12.23 21.75 4.36
CA PRO A 225 12.56 21.26 5.68
C PRO A 225 13.79 20.35 5.65
N LYS A 226 14.56 20.30 6.74
CA LYS A 226 15.78 19.47 6.81
C LYS A 226 15.53 18.03 6.40
N ILE A 227 14.38 17.46 6.81
CA ILE A 227 14.02 16.06 6.54
C ILE A 227 13.69 15.78 5.07
N PHE A 228 13.44 16.81 4.26
CA PHE A 228 13.18 16.68 2.82
C PHE A 228 14.42 16.95 1.94
N ARG A 229 15.56 17.29 2.55
CA ARG A 229 16.76 17.63 1.79
C ARG A 229 17.51 16.40 1.30
N LEU A 230 17.31 16.04 0.05
CA LEU A 230 17.95 14.91 -0.62
C LEU A 230 19.33 15.27 -1.22
N THR A 231 19.67 16.56 -1.27
CA THR A 231 20.94 17.05 -1.84
C THR A 231 21.80 17.74 -0.80
N LYS A 232 23.11 17.73 -1.06
CA LYS A 232 24.12 18.47 -0.32
C LYS A 232 25.11 19.09 -1.31
N GLY A 233 25.23 20.43 -1.30
CA GLY A 233 26.07 21.13 -2.24
C GLY A 233 25.67 20.93 -3.71
N GLY A 234 24.38 20.83 -4.00
CA GLY A 234 23.86 20.62 -5.36
C GLY A 234 24.04 19.20 -5.90
N LYS A 235 24.48 18.24 -5.09
CA LYS A 235 24.63 16.82 -5.45
C LYS A 235 23.80 15.93 -4.55
N LEU A 236 23.36 14.79 -5.08
CA LEU A 236 22.65 13.78 -4.31
C LEU A 236 23.41 13.44 -3.02
N ASN A 237 22.72 13.44 -1.89
CA ASN A 237 23.27 12.95 -0.63
C ASN A 237 23.31 11.41 -0.63
N ALA A 238 24.30 10.85 -1.33
CA ALA A 238 24.47 9.40 -1.51
C ALA A 238 24.51 8.61 -0.19
N GLY A 239 24.86 9.28 0.92
CA GLY A 239 24.88 8.65 2.24
C GLY A 239 23.53 8.06 2.65
N ILE A 240 22.40 8.68 2.26
CA ILE A 240 21.05 8.19 2.58
C ILE A 240 20.85 6.79 2.02
N PHE A 241 21.36 6.53 0.83
CA PHE A 241 21.17 5.28 0.08
C PHE A 241 22.17 4.16 0.44
N VAL A 242 22.99 4.40 1.47
CA VAL A 242 23.89 3.40 2.09
C VAL A 242 23.71 3.32 3.60
N GLY A 243 22.57 3.80 4.12
CA GLY A 243 22.21 3.68 5.53
C GLY A 243 22.64 4.83 6.44
N SER A 244 23.16 5.96 5.90
CA SER A 244 23.34 7.19 6.67
C SER A 244 22.04 7.98 6.67
N THR A 245 21.09 7.56 7.50
CA THR A 245 19.74 8.12 7.57
C THR A 245 19.74 9.61 7.95
N ILE A 246 18.72 10.35 7.45
CA ILE A 246 18.55 11.80 7.69
C ILE A 246 18.36 12.09 9.18
N ASN A 247 17.61 11.23 9.86
CA ASN A 247 17.32 11.27 11.30
C ASN A 247 17.69 9.93 11.96
N THR A 248 17.59 9.85 13.29
CA THR A 248 17.78 8.60 14.03
C THR A 248 16.64 7.62 13.70
N PRO A 249 16.95 6.43 13.14
CA PRO A 249 15.93 5.44 12.82
C PRO A 249 15.56 4.60 14.05
N SER A 250 14.42 3.93 13.99
CA SER A 250 14.05 2.88 14.92
C SER A 250 14.76 1.58 14.57
N MET A 251 15.77 1.20 15.34
CA MET A 251 16.48 -0.07 15.08
C MET A 251 15.58 -1.28 15.31
N LEU A 252 14.56 -1.19 16.18
CA LEU A 252 13.56 -2.26 16.35
C LEU A 252 12.78 -2.51 15.05
N CYS A 253 12.28 -1.45 14.42
CA CYS A 253 11.57 -1.56 13.14
C CYS A 253 12.49 -2.04 12.00
N VAL A 254 13.77 -1.64 12.01
CA VAL A 254 14.78 -2.12 11.07
C VAL A 254 14.98 -3.64 11.20
N GLU A 255 15.16 -4.15 12.40
CA GLU A 255 15.37 -5.59 12.65
C GLU A 255 14.10 -6.41 12.31
N ASP A 256 12.92 -5.89 12.63
CA ASP A 256 11.64 -6.52 12.29
C ASP A 256 11.46 -6.62 10.76
N HIS A 257 11.75 -5.55 10.03
CA HIS A 257 11.67 -5.56 8.57
C HIS A 257 12.75 -6.44 7.92
N LEU A 258 13.96 -6.46 8.49
CA LEU A 258 15.03 -7.38 8.07
C LEU A 258 14.62 -8.85 8.22
N ASP A 259 13.95 -9.21 9.31
CA ASP A 259 13.43 -10.57 9.50
C ASP A 259 12.44 -10.95 8.39
N ALA A 260 11.51 -10.05 8.06
CA ALA A 260 10.55 -10.26 6.99
C ALA A 260 11.22 -10.40 5.61
N LEU A 261 12.21 -9.55 5.29
CA LEU A 261 12.95 -9.63 4.03
C LEU A 261 13.74 -10.94 3.92
N LYS A 262 14.42 -11.37 4.99
CA LYS A 262 15.15 -12.65 5.04
C LYS A 262 14.21 -13.83 4.85
N TRP A 263 13.05 -13.81 5.48
CA TRP A 263 12.03 -14.81 5.29
C TRP A 263 11.53 -14.84 3.84
N ALA A 264 11.22 -13.71 3.26
CA ALA A 264 10.80 -13.64 1.85
C ALA A 264 11.87 -14.21 0.91
N LYS A 265 13.13 -13.80 1.08
CA LYS A 265 14.25 -14.28 0.28
C LYS A 265 14.43 -15.81 0.39
N SER A 266 14.34 -16.37 1.61
CA SER A 266 14.50 -17.80 1.83
C SER A 266 13.37 -18.66 1.26
N ASN A 267 12.22 -18.05 0.93
CA ASN A 267 11.05 -18.71 0.36
C ASN A 267 10.87 -18.49 -1.15
N GLY A 268 11.80 -17.82 -1.84
CA GLY A 268 11.71 -17.57 -3.28
C GLY A 268 11.56 -16.09 -3.68
N GLY A 269 11.68 -15.19 -2.73
CA GLY A 269 11.75 -13.74 -2.99
C GLY A 269 10.45 -13.15 -3.51
N LEU A 270 10.56 -12.26 -4.51
CA LEU A 270 9.44 -11.48 -5.03
C LEU A 270 8.37 -12.37 -5.67
N GLN A 271 8.78 -13.34 -6.48
CA GLN A 271 7.84 -14.25 -7.16
C GLN A 271 6.96 -15.00 -6.15
N PHE A 272 7.55 -15.55 -5.11
CA PHE A 272 6.82 -16.23 -4.03
C PHE A 272 5.77 -15.33 -3.37
N LEU A 273 6.10 -14.07 -3.11
CA LEU A 273 5.18 -13.11 -2.52
C LEU A 273 4.02 -12.77 -3.47
N HIS A 274 4.30 -12.57 -4.76
CA HIS A 274 3.30 -12.31 -5.80
C HIS A 274 2.32 -13.49 -5.93
N GLU A 275 2.85 -14.71 -6.11
CA GLU A 275 2.03 -15.93 -6.25
C GLU A 275 1.08 -16.12 -5.04
N ARG A 276 1.56 -15.86 -3.82
CA ARG A 276 0.72 -15.94 -2.62
C ARG A 276 -0.34 -14.84 -2.56
N ALA A 277 0.01 -13.61 -2.91
CA ALA A 277 -0.95 -12.51 -2.95
C ALA A 277 -2.06 -12.79 -3.96
N ASP A 278 -1.70 -13.23 -5.17
CA ASP A 278 -2.65 -13.56 -6.23
C ASP A 278 -3.55 -14.75 -5.84
N ALA A 279 -2.95 -15.81 -5.28
CA ALA A 279 -3.71 -16.98 -4.83
C ALA A 279 -4.72 -16.61 -3.73
N ASN A 280 -4.34 -15.74 -2.79
CA ASN A 280 -5.19 -15.29 -1.71
C ASN A 280 -6.35 -14.41 -2.22
N ALA A 281 -6.07 -13.46 -3.11
CA ALA A 281 -7.09 -12.63 -3.72
C ALA A 281 -8.06 -13.46 -4.57
N LYS A 282 -7.52 -14.44 -5.33
CA LYS A 282 -8.35 -15.35 -6.15
C LYS A 282 -9.36 -16.14 -5.31
N VAL A 283 -9.01 -16.58 -4.11
CA VAL A 283 -9.95 -17.25 -3.21
C VAL A 283 -11.18 -16.38 -2.92
N ILE A 284 -10.98 -15.06 -2.72
CA ILE A 284 -12.09 -14.15 -2.49
C ILE A 284 -12.88 -13.94 -3.79
N TRP A 285 -12.21 -13.73 -4.92
CA TRP A 285 -12.90 -13.52 -6.19
C TRP A 285 -13.72 -14.74 -6.61
N ASP A 286 -13.19 -15.96 -6.48
CA ASP A 286 -13.93 -17.20 -6.76
C ASP A 286 -15.15 -17.37 -5.82
N TRP A 287 -15.04 -16.96 -4.55
CA TRP A 287 -16.17 -16.96 -3.62
C TRP A 287 -17.25 -15.97 -4.04
N LEU A 288 -16.88 -14.77 -4.52
CA LEU A 288 -17.83 -13.74 -4.98
C LEU A 288 -18.66 -14.22 -6.17
N GLU A 289 -18.12 -15.04 -7.09
CA GLU A 289 -18.83 -15.54 -8.27
C GLU A 289 -20.12 -16.32 -7.93
N THR A 290 -20.21 -16.82 -6.72
CA THR A 290 -21.35 -17.61 -6.25
C THR A 290 -22.22 -16.87 -5.24
N ARG A 291 -22.07 -15.53 -5.14
CA ARG A 291 -22.80 -14.67 -4.21
C ARG A 291 -23.52 -13.56 -4.97
N ASP A 292 -24.72 -13.25 -4.51
CA ASP A 292 -25.57 -12.17 -5.05
C ASP A 292 -25.71 -10.99 -4.06
N TRP A 293 -25.29 -11.17 -2.80
CA TRP A 293 -25.43 -10.16 -1.76
C TRP A 293 -24.21 -9.22 -1.62
N ILE A 294 -23.08 -9.56 -2.24
CA ILE A 294 -21.81 -8.87 -2.13
C ILE A 294 -21.02 -8.97 -3.44
N ASP A 295 -20.27 -7.93 -3.79
CA ASP A 295 -19.42 -7.90 -4.98
C ASP A 295 -18.12 -7.14 -4.70
N ASN A 296 -17.15 -7.28 -5.58
CA ASN A 296 -15.94 -6.46 -5.55
C ASN A 296 -16.30 -4.98 -5.77
N LEU A 297 -15.65 -4.07 -5.04
CA LEU A 297 -15.85 -2.64 -5.25
C LEU A 297 -15.28 -2.22 -6.61
N CYS A 298 -14.10 -2.75 -6.99
CA CYS A 298 -13.51 -2.55 -8.31
C CYS A 298 -14.28 -3.35 -9.37
N ARG A 299 -14.82 -2.65 -10.37
CA ARG A 299 -15.68 -3.24 -11.41
C ARG A 299 -14.90 -3.95 -12.50
N VAL A 300 -13.68 -3.49 -12.79
CA VAL A 300 -12.82 -4.01 -13.86
C VAL A 300 -11.92 -5.11 -13.30
N PRO A 301 -12.07 -6.37 -13.71
CA PRO A 301 -11.34 -7.50 -13.11
C PRO A 301 -9.82 -7.32 -13.11
N GLU A 302 -9.24 -6.81 -14.19
CA GLU A 302 -7.80 -6.62 -14.37
C GLU A 302 -7.23 -5.57 -13.40
N GLN A 303 -8.07 -4.62 -12.97
CA GLN A 303 -7.74 -3.53 -12.06
C GLN A 303 -7.98 -3.88 -10.59
N ARG A 304 -8.49 -5.09 -10.28
CA ARG A 304 -8.70 -5.52 -8.90
C ARG A 304 -7.38 -5.66 -8.15
N SER A 305 -7.31 -5.07 -6.97
CA SER A 305 -6.15 -5.21 -6.08
C SER A 305 -6.03 -6.64 -5.55
N ASN A 306 -4.83 -7.18 -5.59
CA ASN A 306 -4.48 -8.48 -5.00
C ASN A 306 -3.94 -8.38 -3.55
N THR A 307 -4.05 -7.19 -2.94
CA THR A 307 -3.64 -6.95 -1.54
C THR A 307 -4.80 -6.45 -0.68
N GLY A 308 -5.31 -5.25 -0.93
CA GLY A 308 -6.49 -4.71 -0.26
C GLY A 308 -7.76 -5.00 -1.06
N VAL A 309 -8.37 -6.17 -0.87
CA VAL A 309 -9.61 -6.50 -1.58
C VAL A 309 -10.78 -5.77 -0.93
N CYS A 310 -11.34 -4.79 -1.64
CA CYS A 310 -12.48 -4.01 -1.18
C CYS A 310 -13.79 -4.58 -1.74
N LEU A 311 -14.75 -4.77 -0.86
CA LEU A 311 -16.05 -5.39 -1.15
C LEU A 311 -17.18 -4.42 -0.81
N LYS A 312 -18.23 -4.43 -1.62
CA LYS A 312 -19.48 -3.69 -1.39
C LYS A 312 -20.65 -4.65 -1.24
N ILE A 313 -21.60 -4.31 -0.39
CA ILE A 313 -22.86 -5.06 -0.23
C ILE A 313 -23.78 -4.68 -1.41
N THR A 314 -24.28 -5.68 -2.13
CA THR A 314 -25.14 -5.52 -3.31
C THR A 314 -26.57 -5.99 -3.06
N ASP A 315 -26.85 -6.61 -1.92
CA ASP A 315 -28.19 -7.05 -1.56
C ASP A 315 -29.19 -5.88 -1.67
N PRO A 316 -30.29 -6.02 -2.45
CA PRO A 316 -31.24 -4.92 -2.68
C PRO A 316 -31.87 -4.36 -1.40
N ARG A 317 -32.04 -5.17 -0.35
CA ARG A 317 -32.58 -4.75 0.94
C ARG A 317 -31.68 -3.75 1.65
N ILE A 318 -30.36 -3.89 1.46
CA ILE A 318 -29.35 -3.00 2.04
C ILE A 318 -28.99 -1.88 1.06
N ALA A 319 -28.82 -2.19 -0.20
CA ALA A 319 -28.43 -1.20 -1.23
C ALA A 319 -29.48 -0.07 -1.41
N ALA A 320 -30.76 -0.34 -1.08
CA ALA A 320 -31.83 0.65 -1.11
C ALA A 320 -31.88 1.58 0.13
N LEU A 321 -31.14 1.26 1.20
CA LEU A 321 -31.11 2.07 2.42
C LEU A 321 -30.31 3.37 2.23
N PRO A 322 -30.52 4.39 3.04
CA PRO A 322 -29.61 5.53 3.16
C PRO A 322 -28.17 5.10 3.45
N LYS A 323 -27.17 5.87 2.97
CA LYS A 323 -25.75 5.50 3.09
C LYS A 323 -25.27 5.30 4.53
N ASP A 324 -25.81 6.05 5.47
CA ASP A 324 -25.51 5.91 6.91
C ASP A 324 -26.05 4.59 7.48
N GLU A 325 -27.24 4.14 7.06
CA GLU A 325 -27.81 2.86 7.43
C GLU A 325 -27.05 1.69 6.79
N GLN A 326 -26.65 1.81 5.51
CA GLN A 326 -25.76 0.84 4.86
C GLN A 326 -24.44 0.71 5.64
N ALA A 327 -23.85 1.84 6.07
CA ALA A 327 -22.63 1.85 6.85
C ALA A 327 -22.82 1.22 8.24
N ALA A 328 -23.96 1.49 8.90
CA ALA A 328 -24.30 0.88 10.18
C ALA A 328 -24.47 -0.64 10.04
N PHE A 329 -25.13 -1.12 8.97
CA PHE A 329 -25.26 -2.53 8.67
C PHE A 329 -23.89 -3.21 8.45
N ALA A 330 -23.03 -2.66 7.62
CA ALA A 330 -21.70 -3.18 7.40
C ALA A 330 -20.88 -3.23 8.70
N LYS A 331 -20.95 -2.18 9.53
CA LYS A 331 -20.28 -2.14 10.85
C LYS A 331 -20.83 -3.20 11.80
N SER A 332 -22.12 -3.54 11.75
CA SER A 332 -22.70 -4.59 12.59
C SER A 332 -22.14 -5.98 12.26
N ILE A 333 -21.85 -6.25 10.98
CA ILE A 333 -21.17 -7.47 10.54
C ILE A 333 -19.70 -7.48 11.03
N VAL A 334 -19.01 -6.35 10.88
CA VAL A 334 -17.61 -6.22 11.37
C VAL A 334 -17.55 -6.49 12.88
N ALA A 335 -18.46 -5.90 13.65
CA ALA A 335 -18.54 -6.11 15.10
C ALA A 335 -18.81 -7.59 15.45
N LEU A 336 -19.80 -8.22 14.80
CA LEU A 336 -20.16 -9.61 15.04
C LEU A 336 -18.97 -10.56 14.79
N LEU A 337 -18.22 -10.36 13.69
CA LEU A 337 -17.06 -11.20 13.38
C LEU A 337 -15.85 -10.88 14.27
N GLY A 338 -15.73 -9.65 14.74
CA GLY A 338 -14.75 -9.26 15.77
C GLY A 338 -15.03 -9.94 17.11
N ASP A 339 -16.28 -9.91 17.59
CA ASP A 339 -16.71 -10.58 18.82
C ASP A 339 -16.50 -12.10 18.77
N GLU A 340 -16.67 -12.69 17.58
CA GLU A 340 -16.33 -14.09 17.33
C GLU A 340 -14.83 -14.34 17.19
N ASN A 341 -14.00 -13.32 17.16
CA ASN A 341 -12.55 -13.41 16.92
C ASN A 341 -12.19 -14.21 15.66
N VAL A 342 -12.87 -13.94 14.54
CA VAL A 342 -12.65 -14.60 13.25
C VAL A 342 -12.24 -13.64 12.14
N ALA A 343 -12.56 -12.33 12.27
CA ALA A 343 -12.05 -11.30 11.39
C ALA A 343 -11.93 -9.98 12.15
N LEU A 344 -10.70 -9.44 12.19
CA LEU A 344 -10.37 -8.18 12.85
C LEU A 344 -9.96 -7.14 11.81
N ASP A 345 -10.33 -5.88 12.04
CA ASP A 345 -9.89 -4.69 11.29
C ASP A 345 -10.17 -4.75 9.76
N PHE A 346 -11.23 -5.42 9.34
CA PHE A 346 -11.57 -5.64 7.93
C PHE A 346 -12.70 -4.72 7.41
N GLY A 347 -13.15 -3.76 8.19
CA GLY A 347 -14.13 -2.76 7.75
C GLY A 347 -13.61 -1.88 6.62
N ALA A 348 -14.52 -1.36 5.79
CA ALA A 348 -14.19 -0.37 4.79
C ALA A 348 -13.54 0.88 5.42
N TYR A 349 -12.71 1.56 4.66
CA TYR A 349 -12.09 2.81 5.14
C TYR A 349 -13.18 3.88 5.34
N ARG A 350 -12.96 4.81 6.28
CA ARG A 350 -13.96 5.81 6.73
C ARG A 350 -14.56 6.66 5.60
N THR A 351 -13.82 6.89 4.51
CA THR A 351 -14.25 7.70 3.37
C THR A 351 -14.69 6.83 2.18
N ALA A 352 -14.49 5.51 2.25
CA ALA A 352 -14.91 4.58 1.22
C ALA A 352 -16.41 4.27 1.31
N PRO A 353 -17.04 3.78 0.23
CA PRO A 353 -18.39 3.25 0.29
C PRO A 353 -18.56 2.18 1.37
N PRO A 354 -19.77 2.04 1.96
CA PRO A 354 -20.05 1.00 2.94
C PRO A 354 -19.73 -0.40 2.42
N GLY A 355 -19.00 -1.18 3.20
CA GLY A 355 -18.56 -2.53 2.83
C GLY A 355 -17.41 -3.04 3.67
N PHE A 356 -16.56 -3.85 3.08
CA PHE A 356 -15.45 -4.52 3.76
C PHE A 356 -14.14 -4.34 2.99
N ARG A 357 -13.02 -4.51 3.68
CA ARG A 357 -11.69 -4.51 3.09
C ARG A 357 -10.82 -5.58 3.75
N LEU A 358 -10.58 -6.67 3.05
CA LEU A 358 -9.73 -7.75 3.51
C LEU A 358 -8.31 -7.57 2.95
N TRP A 359 -7.31 -7.58 3.83
CA TRP A 359 -5.92 -7.59 3.42
C TRP A 359 -5.43 -9.03 3.24
N VAL A 360 -4.90 -9.34 2.05
CA VAL A 360 -4.59 -10.72 1.63
C VAL A 360 -3.23 -10.85 0.93
N SER A 361 -2.23 -10.09 1.34
CA SER A 361 -0.87 -10.11 0.76
C SER A 361 -0.14 -11.46 0.92
N GLY A 362 1.10 -11.52 0.45
CA GLY A 362 1.96 -12.70 0.52
C GLY A 362 2.22 -13.26 1.93
N LEU A 363 1.95 -12.48 3.00
CA LEU A 363 2.08 -12.95 4.39
C LEU A 363 0.80 -13.59 4.94
N THR A 364 -0.31 -13.48 4.24
CA THR A 364 -1.59 -14.08 4.64
C THR A 364 -1.61 -15.56 4.28
N GLU A 365 -2.02 -16.42 5.21
CA GLU A 365 -2.22 -17.83 4.92
C GLU A 365 -3.53 -18.04 4.14
N THR A 366 -3.47 -18.76 3.03
CA THR A 366 -4.63 -19.03 2.17
C THR A 366 -5.74 -19.77 2.91
N LEU A 367 -5.39 -20.58 3.91
CA LEU A 367 -6.37 -21.28 4.76
C LEU A 367 -7.14 -20.31 5.63
N ASP A 368 -6.53 -19.22 6.11
CA ASP A 368 -7.23 -18.18 6.87
C ASP A 368 -8.24 -17.45 5.98
N VAL A 369 -7.85 -17.14 4.73
CA VAL A 369 -8.77 -16.51 3.76
C VAL A 369 -9.96 -17.44 3.48
N LYS A 370 -9.71 -18.72 3.22
CA LYS A 370 -10.79 -19.71 3.00
C LYS A 370 -11.70 -19.87 4.22
N ALA A 371 -11.12 -19.80 5.42
CA ALA A 371 -11.88 -20.00 6.66
C ALA A 371 -12.79 -18.81 7.00
N VAL A 372 -12.40 -17.55 6.65
CA VAL A 372 -13.21 -16.38 7.01
C VAL A 372 -14.44 -16.19 6.11
N LEU A 373 -14.41 -16.63 4.85
CA LEU A 373 -15.48 -16.36 3.90
C LEU A 373 -16.86 -16.97 4.31
N PRO A 374 -16.94 -18.22 4.79
CA PRO A 374 -18.22 -18.76 5.30
C PRO A 374 -18.76 -17.97 6.53
N TRP A 375 -17.87 -17.36 7.31
CA TRP A 375 -18.27 -16.51 8.43
C TRP A 375 -18.86 -15.19 7.96
N LEU A 376 -18.38 -14.63 6.83
CA LEU A 376 -19.00 -13.46 6.21
C LEU A 376 -20.43 -13.78 5.74
N ASP A 377 -20.64 -14.93 5.09
CA ASP A 377 -21.99 -15.39 4.71
C ASP A 377 -22.90 -15.56 5.93
N TRP A 378 -22.42 -16.21 6.97
CA TRP A 378 -23.19 -16.41 8.20
C TRP A 378 -23.52 -15.08 8.90
N ALA A 379 -22.57 -14.16 8.98
CA ALA A 379 -22.78 -12.87 9.62
C ALA A 379 -23.78 -12.00 8.84
N PHE A 380 -23.72 -12.02 7.51
CA PHE A 380 -24.69 -11.34 6.65
C PHE A 380 -26.09 -11.89 6.90
N GLU A 381 -26.30 -13.21 6.81
CA GLU A 381 -27.62 -13.84 7.04
C GLU A 381 -28.14 -13.58 8.46
N THR A 382 -27.26 -13.56 9.45
CA THR A 382 -27.64 -13.26 10.83
C THR A 382 -28.15 -11.82 10.94
N LYS A 383 -27.43 -10.86 10.37
CA LYS A 383 -27.79 -9.44 10.47
C LYS A 383 -28.96 -9.04 9.60
N ILE A 384 -29.12 -9.66 8.42
CA ILE A 384 -30.29 -9.38 7.58
C ILE A 384 -31.58 -9.92 8.22
N ALA A 385 -31.52 -11.06 8.93
CA ALA A 385 -32.66 -11.58 9.65
C ALA A 385 -33.12 -10.68 10.81
N GLU A 386 -32.21 -9.96 11.46
CA GLU A 386 -32.56 -8.97 12.49
C GLU A 386 -33.37 -7.81 11.91
N ILE A 387 -33.07 -7.34 10.70
CA ILE A 387 -33.79 -6.25 10.03
C ILE A 387 -35.13 -6.70 9.49
N THR A 388 -35.22 -7.92 8.94
CA THR A 388 -36.47 -8.43 8.34
C THR A 388 -37.49 -8.90 9.35
N ASN A 389 -37.10 -9.15 10.61
CA ASN A 389 -37.99 -9.55 11.69
C ASN A 389 -38.36 -8.40 12.64
N ALA A 390 -37.77 -7.20 12.46
CA ALA A 390 -38.10 -5.98 13.20
C ALA A 390 -39.15 -5.17 12.47
#